data_6c3f0f671e0e40e91602992c1146c9cd
#
_entry.id   6c3f0f671e0e40e91602992c1146c9cd
#
_cell.length_a   1.000
_cell.length_b   1.000
_cell.length_c   1.000
_cell.angle_alpha   90.00
_cell.angle_beta   90.00
_cell.angle_gamma   90.00
#
_symmetry.space_group_name_H-M   'P 1'
#
loop_
_entity.id
_entity.type
_entity.pdbx_description
1 polymer ?
#
loop_
_entity_poly.entity_id
_entity_poly.type
_entity_poly.pdbx_seq_one_letter_code
_entity_poly.pdbx_strand_id
1 'polypeptide(L)'
;MLRDVNDEVLARGLRVAHDLFDGAVQRGKLTAEQAAAGKARLTSTTAWTGFGDCDLIVEAIVENVAVKQRLFAELLTVARSDALLATNTSALPLEEIAALLPDASRVVGLHFFNPVSRMPLVELVLGRATARAAAESALQFVKSLRKTPVICRSAPGFLVTRVLFFYLNEACRLWEEGVATEVLDAAMQAWAGRLADALDRRSRGGCDRLHLR
;
A
#
# COMPACT_ATOMS: atom_id res chain seq x y z
N MET A 1 11.58 -6.58 -9.16
CA MET A 1 12.59 -7.26 -8.33
C MET A 1 12.11 -7.28 -6.89
N LEU A 2 12.36 -8.36 -6.13
CA LEU A 2 12.10 -8.48 -4.69
C LEU A 2 13.44 -8.54 -3.95
N ARG A 3 13.54 -7.84 -2.81
CA ARG A 3 14.68 -7.94 -1.91
C ARG A 3 14.21 -8.24 -0.49
N ASP A 4 14.89 -9.18 0.15
CA ASP A 4 14.78 -9.42 1.59
C ASP A 4 16.16 -9.83 2.12
N VAL A 5 16.33 -9.90 3.42
CA VAL A 5 17.59 -10.33 4.05
C VAL A 5 17.73 -11.86 4.08
N ASN A 6 16.68 -12.61 3.76
CA ASN A 6 16.60 -14.05 3.89
C ASN A 6 16.06 -14.72 2.62
N ASP A 7 16.78 -15.69 2.08
CA ASP A 7 16.39 -16.44 0.87
C ASP A 7 15.10 -17.25 1.05
N GLU A 8 14.80 -17.75 2.24
CA GLU A 8 13.54 -18.47 2.50
C GLU A 8 12.34 -17.54 2.39
N VAL A 9 12.48 -16.30 2.91
CA VAL A 9 11.45 -15.27 2.81
C VAL A 9 11.23 -14.88 1.35
N LEU A 10 12.33 -14.69 0.60
CA LEU A 10 12.28 -14.42 -0.85
C LEU A 10 11.57 -15.53 -1.63
N ALA A 11 11.95 -16.79 -1.39
CA ALA A 11 11.34 -17.95 -2.03
C ALA A 11 9.82 -18.02 -1.73
N ARG A 12 9.43 -17.73 -0.49
CA ARG A 12 8.00 -17.65 -0.11
C ARG A 12 7.29 -16.50 -0.82
N GLY A 13 7.90 -15.32 -0.88
CA GLY A 13 7.35 -14.15 -1.59
C GLY A 13 7.14 -14.41 -3.07
N LEU A 14 8.13 -15.04 -3.73
CA LEU A 14 8.01 -15.45 -5.14
C LEU A 14 6.91 -16.46 -5.35
N ARG A 15 6.78 -17.48 -4.48
CA ARG A 15 5.67 -18.44 -4.56
C ARG A 15 4.32 -17.74 -4.50
N VAL A 16 4.10 -16.85 -3.53
CA VAL A 16 2.85 -16.09 -3.41
C VAL A 16 2.57 -15.29 -4.68
N ALA A 17 3.59 -14.65 -5.26
CA ALA A 17 3.43 -13.91 -6.51
C ALA A 17 3.08 -14.85 -7.69
N HIS A 18 3.72 -16.01 -7.78
CA HIS A 18 3.42 -17.02 -8.80
C HIS A 18 2.00 -17.55 -8.67
N ASP A 19 1.54 -17.86 -7.45
CA ASP A 19 0.17 -18.33 -7.18
C ASP A 19 -0.88 -17.30 -7.60
N LEU A 20 -0.59 -16.01 -7.49
CA LEU A 20 -1.48 -14.94 -7.99
C LEU A 20 -1.63 -15.01 -9.52
N PHE A 21 -0.54 -15.27 -10.27
CA PHE A 21 -0.58 -15.47 -11.72
C PHE A 21 -1.37 -16.72 -12.09
N ASP A 22 -1.12 -17.85 -11.42
CA ASP A 22 -1.82 -19.10 -11.66
C ASP A 22 -3.32 -18.98 -11.37
N GLY A 23 -3.66 -18.36 -10.25
CA GLY A 23 -5.05 -18.06 -9.95
C GLY A 23 -5.71 -17.09 -10.93
N ALA A 24 -4.96 -16.19 -11.58
CA ALA A 24 -5.49 -15.33 -12.64
C ALA A 24 -5.79 -16.13 -13.93
N VAL A 25 -4.95 -17.11 -14.27
CA VAL A 25 -5.21 -18.04 -15.39
C VAL A 25 -6.46 -18.88 -15.11
N GLN A 26 -6.56 -19.48 -13.93
CA GLN A 26 -7.72 -20.30 -13.54
C GLN A 26 -9.04 -19.52 -13.60
N ARG A 27 -9.01 -18.21 -13.34
CA ARG A 27 -10.18 -17.32 -13.44
C ARG A 27 -10.39 -16.71 -14.83
N GLY A 28 -9.64 -17.14 -15.85
CA GLY A 28 -9.73 -16.61 -17.21
C GLY A 28 -9.33 -15.13 -17.37
N LYS A 29 -8.58 -14.59 -16.41
CA LYS A 29 -8.11 -13.18 -16.47
C LYS A 29 -6.80 -13.02 -17.23
N LEU A 30 -6.00 -14.06 -17.34
CA LEU A 30 -4.75 -14.14 -18.10
C LEU A 30 -4.69 -15.43 -18.90
N THR A 31 -3.98 -15.40 -20.02
CA THR A 31 -3.57 -16.64 -20.70
C THR A 31 -2.37 -17.26 -19.98
N ALA A 32 -2.11 -18.55 -20.26
CA ALA A 32 -0.92 -19.22 -19.71
C ALA A 32 0.39 -18.53 -20.13
N GLU A 33 0.48 -18.07 -21.39
CA GLU A 33 1.63 -17.34 -21.90
C GLU A 33 1.81 -15.99 -21.18
N GLN A 34 0.74 -15.23 -20.96
CA GLN A 34 0.79 -13.97 -20.22
C GLN A 34 1.27 -14.18 -18.78
N ALA A 35 0.78 -15.22 -18.13
CA ALA A 35 1.22 -15.58 -16.77
C ALA A 35 2.69 -15.99 -16.74
N ALA A 36 3.14 -16.83 -17.68
CA ALA A 36 4.54 -17.24 -17.81
C ALA A 36 5.46 -16.02 -18.03
N ALA A 37 5.11 -15.14 -18.95
CA ALA A 37 5.84 -13.90 -19.20
C ALA A 37 5.87 -12.95 -17.98
N GLY A 38 4.78 -12.90 -17.21
CA GLY A 38 4.70 -12.16 -15.95
C GLY A 38 5.64 -12.72 -14.88
N LYS A 39 5.61 -14.03 -14.68
CA LYS A 39 6.48 -14.73 -13.73
C LYS A 39 7.95 -14.59 -14.08
N ALA A 40 8.32 -14.68 -15.38
CA ALA A 40 9.71 -14.54 -15.84
C ALA A 40 10.32 -13.16 -15.53
N ARG A 41 9.51 -12.13 -15.34
CA ARG A 41 9.96 -10.78 -14.94
C ARG A 41 10.19 -10.62 -13.44
N LEU A 42 9.81 -11.61 -12.63
CA LEU A 42 10.04 -11.57 -11.19
C LEU A 42 11.45 -12.07 -10.88
N THR A 43 12.25 -11.22 -10.29
CA THR A 43 13.58 -11.54 -9.79
C THR A 43 13.66 -11.29 -8.30
N SER A 44 14.56 -11.97 -7.61
CA SER A 44 14.80 -11.79 -6.18
C SER A 44 16.30 -11.74 -5.88
N THR A 45 16.65 -11.04 -4.80
CA THR A 45 18.05 -10.91 -4.35
C THR A 45 18.08 -10.59 -2.85
N THR A 46 19.13 -11.03 -2.16
CA THR A 46 19.45 -10.59 -0.80
C THR A 46 20.37 -9.37 -0.79
N ALA A 47 20.97 -9.03 -1.94
CA ALA A 47 21.87 -7.90 -2.10
C ALA A 47 21.17 -6.67 -2.67
N TRP A 48 21.90 -5.58 -2.86
CA TRP A 48 21.45 -4.36 -3.53
C TRP A 48 21.68 -4.36 -5.05
N THR A 49 22.17 -5.45 -5.60
CA THR A 49 22.44 -5.57 -7.04
C THR A 49 21.16 -5.36 -7.85
N GLY A 50 21.23 -4.49 -8.86
CA GLY A 50 20.12 -4.15 -9.74
C GLY A 50 19.17 -3.05 -9.23
N PHE A 51 19.34 -2.56 -8.00
CA PHE A 51 18.52 -1.44 -7.49
C PHE A 51 18.89 -0.10 -8.15
N GLY A 52 20.09 0.04 -8.69
CA GLY A 52 20.50 1.21 -9.46
C GLY A 52 19.73 1.41 -10.77
N ASP A 53 19.02 0.40 -11.25
CA ASP A 53 18.23 0.47 -12.49
C ASP A 53 16.72 0.66 -12.23
N CYS A 54 16.31 0.71 -10.95
CA CYS A 54 14.90 0.82 -10.58
C CYS A 54 14.40 2.26 -10.68
N ASP A 55 13.26 2.46 -11.34
CA ASP A 55 12.57 3.76 -11.39
C ASP A 55 11.76 4.03 -10.11
N LEU A 56 11.30 2.96 -9.45
CA LEU A 56 10.52 3.00 -8.20
C LEU A 56 11.00 1.89 -7.27
N ILE A 57 11.24 2.24 -6.03
CA ILE A 57 11.54 1.30 -4.95
C ILE A 57 10.47 1.45 -3.86
N VAL A 58 9.77 0.37 -3.55
CA VAL A 58 8.74 0.34 -2.50
C VAL A 58 9.24 -0.46 -1.31
N GLU A 59 9.42 0.21 -0.19
CA GLU A 59 9.76 -0.40 1.09
C GLU A 59 8.49 -0.91 1.79
N ALA A 60 8.52 -2.15 2.27
CA ALA A 60 7.43 -2.79 3.01
C ALA A 60 7.97 -3.70 4.14
N ILE A 61 8.99 -3.23 4.86
CA ILE A 61 9.62 -3.94 5.99
C ILE A 61 8.85 -3.69 7.30
N VAL A 62 9.42 -4.15 8.42
CA VAL A 62 8.83 -3.98 9.74
C VAL A 62 8.51 -2.52 10.07
N GLU A 63 7.41 -2.30 10.82
CA GLU A 63 6.90 -0.98 11.16
C GLU A 63 7.72 -0.37 12.33
N ASN A 64 8.97 -0.02 12.02
CA ASN A 64 9.92 0.59 12.97
C ASN A 64 10.68 1.72 12.28
N VAL A 65 10.56 2.94 12.82
CA VAL A 65 11.14 4.16 12.26
C VAL A 65 12.65 4.03 12.06
N ALA A 66 13.38 3.57 13.07
CA ALA A 66 14.85 3.49 13.00
C ALA A 66 15.35 2.47 11.96
N VAL A 67 14.59 1.38 11.76
CA VAL A 67 14.91 0.38 10.74
C VAL A 67 14.63 0.94 9.34
N LYS A 68 13.51 1.64 9.16
CA LYS A 68 13.17 2.30 7.90
C LYS A 68 14.15 3.42 7.55
N GLN A 69 14.54 4.25 8.51
CA GLN A 69 15.55 5.30 8.32
C GLN A 69 16.88 4.74 7.80
N ARG A 70 17.38 3.66 8.41
CA ARG A 70 18.61 2.98 7.95
C ARG A 70 18.46 2.45 6.54
N LEU A 71 17.34 1.79 6.24
CA LEU A 71 17.07 1.29 4.90
C LEU A 71 17.05 2.42 3.86
N PHE A 72 16.37 3.52 4.15
CA PHE A 72 16.33 4.66 3.23
C PHE A 72 17.71 5.31 3.03
N ALA A 73 18.53 5.38 4.08
CA ALA A 73 19.90 5.84 3.97
C ALA A 73 20.75 4.91 3.07
N GLU A 74 20.60 3.59 3.19
CA GLU A 74 21.23 2.62 2.30
C GLU A 74 20.73 2.78 0.86
N LEU A 75 19.42 2.96 0.65
CA LEU A 75 18.83 3.17 -0.68
C LEU A 75 19.42 4.37 -1.41
N LEU A 76 19.76 5.44 -0.71
CA LEU A 76 20.41 6.61 -1.32
C LEU A 76 21.77 6.29 -1.95
N THR A 77 22.47 5.27 -1.46
CA THR A 77 23.79 4.89 -1.98
C THR A 77 23.71 4.00 -3.22
N VAL A 78 22.57 3.37 -3.47
CA VAL A 78 22.40 2.36 -4.52
C VAL A 78 21.36 2.73 -5.56
N ALA A 79 20.35 3.51 -5.20
CA ALA A 79 19.28 3.92 -6.11
C ALA A 79 19.73 5.09 -7.01
N ARG A 80 19.19 5.15 -8.21
CA ARG A 80 19.33 6.30 -9.09
C ARG A 80 18.87 7.59 -8.38
N SER A 81 19.48 8.71 -8.75
CA SER A 81 19.15 10.02 -8.16
C SER A 81 17.72 10.48 -8.45
N ASP A 82 17.11 9.99 -9.53
CA ASP A 82 15.75 10.29 -9.98
C ASP A 82 14.72 9.19 -9.63
N ALA A 83 15.15 8.05 -9.05
CA ALA A 83 14.24 6.99 -8.62
C ALA A 83 13.29 7.47 -7.54
N LEU A 84 12.00 7.13 -7.69
CA LEU A 84 11.00 7.37 -6.68
C LEU A 84 11.19 6.40 -5.50
N LEU A 85 11.23 6.91 -4.29
CA LEU A 85 11.34 6.12 -3.07
C LEU A 85 10.00 6.12 -2.34
N ALA A 86 9.42 4.95 -2.16
CA ALA A 86 8.12 4.81 -1.52
C ALA A 86 8.19 3.93 -0.27
N THR A 87 7.38 4.23 0.73
CA THR A 87 7.14 3.36 1.89
C THR A 87 5.69 2.90 1.92
N ASN A 88 5.46 1.63 2.25
CA ASN A 88 4.12 1.07 2.44
C ASN A 88 3.69 1.10 3.91
N THR A 89 4.29 1.97 4.73
CA THR A 89 3.85 2.15 6.12
C THR A 89 2.35 2.46 6.20
N SER A 90 1.70 2.00 7.26
CA SER A 90 0.27 2.25 7.50
C SER A 90 0.01 3.43 8.44
N ALA A 91 1.02 3.90 9.17
CA ALA A 91 0.81 4.87 10.23
C ALA A 91 1.97 5.86 10.46
N LEU A 92 3.20 5.50 10.11
CA LEU A 92 4.38 6.31 10.43
C LEU A 92 4.46 7.55 9.52
N PRO A 93 4.65 8.76 10.06
CA PRO A 93 4.85 9.96 9.28
C PRO A 93 6.10 9.86 8.38
N LEU A 94 5.98 10.33 7.14
CA LEU A 94 7.10 10.34 6.18
C LEU A 94 8.26 11.18 6.67
N GLU A 95 7.98 12.26 7.39
CA GLU A 95 8.98 13.15 7.98
C GLU A 95 9.90 12.42 8.96
N GLU A 96 9.33 11.48 9.73
CA GLU A 96 10.14 10.66 10.65
C GLU A 96 10.99 9.65 9.88
N ILE A 97 10.40 8.94 8.90
CA ILE A 97 11.12 7.97 8.09
C ILE A 97 12.26 8.63 7.30
N ALA A 98 12.01 9.81 6.75
CA ALA A 98 12.96 10.54 5.93
C ALA A 98 13.88 11.47 6.71
N ALA A 99 13.84 11.51 8.04
CA ALA A 99 14.55 12.49 8.87
C ALA A 99 16.09 12.48 8.70
N LEU A 100 16.67 11.34 8.30
CA LEU A 100 18.11 11.20 8.07
C LEU A 100 18.52 11.43 6.60
N LEU A 101 17.58 11.72 5.71
CA LEU A 101 17.88 11.95 4.30
C LEU A 101 18.26 13.42 4.07
N PRO A 102 19.32 13.71 3.32
CA PRO A 102 19.68 15.07 2.94
C PRO A 102 18.65 15.71 2.02
N ASP A 103 17.94 14.88 1.24
CA ASP A 103 16.84 15.27 0.35
C ASP A 103 15.73 14.22 0.37
N ALA A 104 14.55 14.64 0.83
CA ALA A 104 13.34 13.81 0.85
C ALA A 104 12.34 14.16 -0.28
N SER A 105 12.76 14.96 -1.27
CA SER A 105 11.87 15.46 -2.32
C SER A 105 11.24 14.33 -3.17
N ARG A 106 11.90 13.17 -3.27
CA ARG A 106 11.45 11.98 -4.00
C ARG A 106 10.85 10.88 -3.12
N VAL A 107 10.57 11.19 -1.84
CA VAL A 107 9.96 10.26 -0.90
C VAL A 107 8.45 10.43 -0.87
N VAL A 108 7.72 9.31 -1.01
CA VAL A 108 6.25 9.24 -0.93
C VAL A 108 5.81 8.06 -0.07
N GLY A 109 4.58 8.09 0.42
CA GLY A 109 3.92 6.90 0.94
C GLY A 109 3.01 6.29 -0.13
N LEU A 110 3.10 4.98 -0.29
CA LEU A 110 2.18 4.18 -1.11
C LEU A 110 1.56 3.11 -0.22
N HIS A 111 0.52 3.48 0.51
CA HIS A 111 -0.14 2.58 1.44
C HIS A 111 -1.18 1.74 0.71
N PHE A 112 -0.85 0.46 0.52
CA PHE A 112 -1.72 -0.54 -0.07
C PHE A 112 -2.50 -1.29 1.01
N PHE A 113 -3.75 -1.64 0.71
CA PHE A 113 -4.62 -2.40 1.62
C PHE A 113 -4.60 -3.88 1.29
N ASN A 114 -4.54 -4.72 2.33
CA ASN A 114 -4.50 -6.17 2.20
C ASN A 114 -5.93 -6.75 2.03
N PRO A 115 -6.15 -7.70 1.11
CA PRO A 115 -5.20 -8.24 0.14
C PRO A 115 -5.00 -7.31 -1.07
N VAL A 116 -3.75 -6.98 -1.38
CA VAL A 116 -3.38 -5.98 -2.41
C VAL A 116 -3.99 -6.30 -3.77
N SER A 117 -4.13 -7.58 -4.11
CA SER A 117 -4.71 -8.03 -5.39
C SER A 117 -6.21 -7.73 -5.54
N ARG A 118 -6.93 -7.49 -4.43
CA ARG A 118 -8.39 -7.26 -4.40
C ARG A 118 -8.75 -5.83 -4.03
N MET A 119 -8.03 -5.24 -3.09
CA MET A 119 -8.33 -3.90 -2.60
C MET A 119 -8.00 -2.84 -3.65
N PRO A 120 -8.97 -2.04 -4.09
CA PRO A 120 -8.75 -1.04 -5.14
C PRO A 120 -8.06 0.21 -4.63
N LEU A 121 -8.23 0.55 -3.36
CA LEU A 121 -7.74 1.80 -2.75
C LEU A 121 -6.23 1.76 -2.54
N VAL A 122 -5.57 2.89 -2.80
CA VAL A 122 -4.19 3.19 -2.37
C VAL A 122 -4.16 4.60 -1.82
N GLU A 123 -3.66 4.78 -0.61
CA GLU A 123 -3.34 6.12 -0.11
C GLU A 123 -1.98 6.54 -0.66
N LEU A 124 -1.98 7.61 -1.44
CA LEU A 124 -0.78 8.31 -1.87
C LEU A 124 -0.48 9.41 -0.85
N VAL A 125 0.48 9.13 0.01
CA VAL A 125 0.85 10.02 1.12
C VAL A 125 1.96 10.95 0.68
N LEU A 126 1.75 12.25 0.86
CA LEU A 126 2.72 13.29 0.52
C LEU A 126 3.28 13.91 1.80
N GLY A 127 4.60 13.84 1.93
CA GLY A 127 5.35 14.54 2.98
C GLY A 127 5.53 16.04 2.65
N ARG A 128 5.98 16.80 3.62
CA ARG A 128 6.22 18.25 3.44
C ARG A 128 7.29 18.54 2.39
N ALA A 129 8.28 17.66 2.28
CA ALA A 129 9.37 17.79 1.31
C ALA A 129 9.07 17.15 -0.04
N THR A 130 8.01 16.35 -0.17
CA THR A 130 7.69 15.64 -1.42
C THR A 130 7.52 16.63 -2.56
N ALA A 131 8.37 16.50 -3.60
CA ALA A 131 8.28 17.33 -4.79
C ALA A 131 7.04 17.00 -5.62
N ARG A 132 6.51 17.99 -6.31
CA ARG A 132 5.34 17.82 -7.20
C ARG A 132 5.57 16.74 -8.26
N ALA A 133 6.75 16.68 -8.88
CA ALA A 133 7.10 15.67 -9.87
C ALA A 133 7.04 14.24 -9.29
N ALA A 134 7.52 14.04 -8.05
CA ALA A 134 7.45 12.76 -7.35
C ALA A 134 6.00 12.35 -7.07
N ALA A 135 5.16 13.30 -6.63
CA ALA A 135 3.74 13.07 -6.40
C ALA A 135 2.99 12.69 -7.70
N GLU A 136 3.29 13.38 -8.81
CA GLU A 136 2.72 13.09 -10.12
C GLU A 136 3.15 11.72 -10.64
N SER A 137 4.42 11.35 -10.52
CA SER A 137 4.94 10.03 -10.89
C SER A 137 4.28 8.91 -10.08
N ALA A 138 4.18 9.08 -8.76
CA ALA A 138 3.51 8.13 -7.89
C ALA A 138 2.02 7.98 -8.23
N LEU A 139 1.34 9.08 -8.53
CA LEU A 139 -0.06 9.09 -8.95
C LEU A 139 -0.27 8.30 -10.25
N GLN A 140 0.61 8.51 -11.25
CA GLN A 140 0.57 7.76 -12.51
C GLN A 140 0.83 6.27 -12.28
N PHE A 141 1.80 5.94 -11.44
CA PHE A 141 2.08 4.54 -11.06
C PHE A 141 0.83 3.88 -10.46
N VAL A 142 0.18 4.48 -9.47
CA VAL A 142 -1.03 3.91 -8.83
C VAL A 142 -2.14 3.71 -9.87
N LYS A 143 -2.36 4.69 -10.77
CA LYS A 143 -3.35 4.59 -11.84
C LYS A 143 -3.00 3.47 -12.84
N SER A 144 -1.73 3.28 -13.17
CA SER A 144 -1.29 2.20 -14.07
C SER A 144 -1.61 0.80 -13.52
N LEU A 145 -1.66 0.65 -12.20
CA LEU A 145 -2.10 -0.56 -11.50
C LEU A 145 -3.64 -0.73 -11.51
N ARG A 146 -4.40 0.18 -12.14
CA ARG A 146 -5.87 0.24 -12.11
C ARG A 146 -6.44 0.33 -10.70
N LYS A 147 -5.72 1.01 -9.81
CA LYS A 147 -6.15 1.28 -8.44
C LYS A 147 -6.67 2.70 -8.31
N THR A 148 -7.45 2.95 -7.27
CA THR A 148 -8.03 4.25 -6.95
C THR A 148 -7.11 4.98 -5.97
N PRO A 149 -6.34 6.00 -6.39
CA PRO A 149 -5.51 6.78 -5.48
C PRO A 149 -6.34 7.76 -4.67
N VAL A 150 -6.08 7.84 -3.38
CA VAL A 150 -6.52 8.94 -2.52
C VAL A 150 -5.28 9.65 -2.02
N ILE A 151 -5.17 10.94 -2.37
CA ILE A 151 -4.02 11.76 -1.97
C ILE A 151 -4.28 12.29 -0.56
N CYS A 152 -3.34 12.06 0.35
CA CYS A 152 -3.40 12.57 1.70
C CYS A 152 -2.04 13.13 2.16
N ARG A 153 -2.07 13.97 3.18
CA ARG A 153 -0.85 14.50 3.81
C ARG A 153 -0.27 13.46 4.77
N SER A 154 1.05 13.50 4.90
CA SER A 154 1.74 12.75 5.94
C SER A 154 1.27 13.22 7.34
N ALA A 155 0.67 12.29 8.04
CA ALA A 155 0.23 12.44 9.43
C ALA A 155 0.06 11.04 10.03
N PRO A 156 0.15 10.85 11.36
CA PRO A 156 -0.05 9.54 11.97
C PRO A 156 -1.36 8.90 11.54
N GLY A 157 -1.29 7.68 10.98
CA GLY A 157 -2.45 6.91 10.53
C GLY A 157 -3.15 7.44 9.27
N PHE A 158 -2.55 8.40 8.55
CA PHE A 158 -3.01 8.95 7.27
C PHE A 158 -4.51 9.29 7.25
N LEU A 159 -5.28 8.79 6.30
CA LEU A 159 -6.73 8.99 6.24
C LEU A 159 -7.49 7.80 6.81
N VAL A 160 -7.28 6.61 6.26
CA VAL A 160 -8.10 5.41 6.57
C VAL A 160 -7.84 4.92 7.99
N THR A 161 -6.57 4.76 8.37
CA THR A 161 -6.20 4.29 9.71
C THR A 161 -6.68 5.27 10.80
N ARG A 162 -6.63 6.59 10.56
CA ARG A 162 -7.16 7.59 11.49
C ARG A 162 -8.67 7.44 11.71
N VAL A 163 -9.44 7.22 10.65
CA VAL A 163 -10.89 6.98 10.77
C VAL A 163 -11.15 5.65 11.47
N LEU A 164 -10.38 4.62 11.11
CA LEU A 164 -10.49 3.28 11.69
C LEU A 164 -10.20 3.27 13.20
N PHE A 165 -9.25 4.09 13.67
CA PHE A 165 -8.95 4.17 15.11
C PHE A 165 -10.11 4.69 15.94
N PHE A 166 -10.88 5.66 15.46
CA PHE A 166 -12.09 6.10 16.17
C PHE A 166 -13.10 4.98 16.29
N TYR A 167 -13.30 4.24 15.22
CA TYR A 167 -14.17 3.08 15.17
C TYR A 167 -13.71 1.97 16.13
N LEU A 168 -12.42 1.60 16.10
CA LEU A 168 -11.88 0.58 16.99
C LEU A 168 -11.94 1.02 18.46
N ASN A 169 -11.65 2.28 18.75
CA ASN A 169 -11.74 2.83 20.10
C ASN A 169 -13.18 2.74 20.65
N GLU A 170 -14.19 3.03 19.83
CA GLU A 170 -15.58 2.91 20.24
C GLU A 170 -15.97 1.45 20.51
N ALA A 171 -15.50 0.52 19.69
CA ALA A 171 -15.71 -0.91 19.94
C ALA A 171 -15.04 -1.37 21.25
N CYS A 172 -13.85 -0.89 21.56
CA CYS A 172 -13.18 -1.15 22.84
C CYS A 172 -13.98 -0.60 24.03
N ARG A 173 -14.50 0.64 23.92
CA ARG A 173 -15.31 1.24 24.97
C ARG A 173 -16.59 0.44 25.25
N LEU A 174 -17.29 0.03 24.20
CA LEU A 174 -18.50 -0.79 24.34
C LEU A 174 -18.17 -2.15 24.99
N TRP A 175 -17.02 -2.73 24.64
CA TRP A 175 -16.54 -3.96 25.29
C TRP A 175 -16.24 -3.74 26.80
N GLU A 176 -15.58 -2.63 27.16
CA GLU A 176 -15.34 -2.24 28.55
C GLU A 176 -16.64 -1.99 29.34
N GLU A 177 -17.69 -1.50 28.68
CA GLU A 177 -19.04 -1.32 29.24
C GLU A 177 -19.79 -2.66 29.40
N GLY A 178 -19.21 -3.79 29.00
CA GLY A 178 -19.74 -5.14 29.18
C GLY A 178 -20.53 -5.69 27.99
N VAL A 179 -20.47 -5.04 26.82
CA VAL A 179 -21.05 -5.60 25.59
C VAL A 179 -20.23 -6.81 25.15
N ALA A 180 -20.88 -7.95 24.98
CA ALA A 180 -20.22 -9.18 24.56
C ALA A 180 -19.61 -9.05 23.16
N THR A 181 -18.44 -9.65 22.94
CA THR A 181 -17.69 -9.58 21.67
C THR A 181 -18.53 -10.06 20.48
N GLU A 182 -19.33 -11.11 20.68
CA GLU A 182 -20.22 -11.68 19.66
C GLU A 182 -21.30 -10.68 19.21
N VAL A 183 -21.77 -9.84 20.12
CA VAL A 183 -22.75 -8.78 19.80
C VAL A 183 -22.10 -7.66 19.00
N LEU A 184 -20.87 -7.27 19.36
CA LEU A 184 -20.09 -6.27 18.61
C LEU A 184 -19.80 -6.77 17.19
N ASP A 185 -19.32 -8.00 17.05
CA ASP A 185 -19.02 -8.60 15.75
C ASP A 185 -20.26 -8.73 14.87
N ALA A 186 -21.38 -9.18 15.43
CA ALA A 186 -22.64 -9.29 14.71
C ALA A 186 -23.16 -7.92 14.24
N ALA A 187 -23.09 -6.90 15.09
CA ALA A 187 -23.48 -5.53 14.74
C ALA A 187 -22.62 -4.98 13.60
N MET A 188 -21.30 -5.25 13.64
CA MET A 188 -20.37 -4.79 12.62
C MET A 188 -20.54 -5.51 11.29
N GLN A 189 -20.73 -6.81 11.29
CA GLN A 189 -21.04 -7.58 10.08
C GLN A 189 -22.32 -7.08 9.42
N ALA A 190 -23.37 -6.83 10.20
CA ALA A 190 -24.63 -6.29 9.71
C ALA A 190 -24.48 -4.88 9.13
N TRP A 191 -23.64 -4.03 9.73
CA TRP A 191 -23.35 -2.68 9.23
C TRP A 191 -22.51 -2.71 7.96
N ALA A 192 -21.43 -3.51 7.94
CA ALA A 192 -20.55 -3.67 6.77
C ALA A 192 -21.30 -4.24 5.57
N GLY A 193 -22.18 -5.23 5.78
CA GLY A 193 -23.04 -5.77 4.73
C GLY A 193 -23.95 -4.70 4.12
N ARG A 194 -24.64 -3.90 4.96
CA ARG A 194 -25.49 -2.79 4.48
C ARG A 194 -24.69 -1.71 3.72
N LEU A 195 -23.47 -1.41 4.15
CA LEU A 195 -22.62 -0.45 3.46
C LEU A 195 -22.18 -1.00 2.09
N ALA A 196 -21.80 -2.27 2.01
CA ALA A 196 -21.43 -2.93 0.77
C ALA A 196 -22.60 -2.91 -0.23
N ASP A 197 -23.83 -3.22 0.22
CA ASP A 197 -25.04 -3.17 -0.59
C ASP A 197 -25.38 -1.75 -1.07
N ALA A 198 -25.14 -0.74 -0.25
CA ALA A 198 -25.38 0.65 -0.62
C ALA A 198 -24.35 1.15 -1.64
N LEU A 199 -23.08 0.73 -1.51
CA LEU A 199 -22.03 1.07 -2.46
C LEU A 199 -22.23 0.36 -3.81
N ASP A 200 -22.64 -0.92 -3.80
CA ASP A 200 -22.93 -1.67 -5.03
C ASP A 200 -24.12 -1.07 -5.80
N ARG A 201 -25.17 -0.64 -5.11
CA ARG A 201 -26.30 0.09 -5.72
C ARG A 201 -25.90 1.41 -6.35
N ARG A 202 -24.96 2.16 -5.74
CA ARG A 202 -24.42 3.41 -6.32
C ARG A 202 -23.54 3.17 -7.52
N SER A 203 -22.77 2.09 -7.56
CA SER A 203 -21.91 1.75 -8.71
C SER A 203 -22.72 1.30 -9.94
N ARG A 204 -23.92 0.72 -9.73
CA ARG A 204 -24.84 0.30 -10.82
C ARG A 204 -25.77 1.41 -11.29
N GLY A 205 -26.03 2.41 -10.48
CA GLY A 205 -26.81 3.60 -10.84
C GLY A 205 -25.88 4.77 -11.07
N GLY A 206 -25.51 5.03 -12.33
CA GLY A 206 -24.54 6.01 -12.80
C GLY A 206 -24.35 7.24 -11.90
N CYS A 207 -23.08 7.58 -11.69
CA CYS A 207 -22.61 8.70 -10.88
C CYS A 207 -23.01 10.04 -11.54
N ASP A 208 -24.24 10.50 -11.30
CA ASP A 208 -24.67 11.85 -11.60
C ASP A 208 -24.92 12.62 -10.31
N ARG A 209 -24.07 13.64 -10.14
CA ARG A 209 -24.20 14.80 -9.23
C ARG A 209 -23.86 14.57 -7.75
N LEU A 210 -22.58 14.72 -7.44
CA LEU A 210 -22.18 15.35 -6.18
C LEU A 210 -22.06 16.86 -6.40
N HIS A 211 -23.15 17.60 -6.14
CA HIS A 211 -23.05 19.03 -5.86
C HIS A 211 -22.57 19.18 -4.41
N LEU A 212 -21.29 19.48 -4.27
CA LEU A 212 -20.77 20.05 -3.02
C LEU A 212 -21.18 21.52 -3.00
N ARG A 213 -22.06 21.88 -2.07
CA ARG A 213 -22.19 23.25 -1.53
C ARG A 213 -21.39 23.36 -0.26
#